data_58d360ed76db63a87f17809767c137b5
#
_entry.id   58d360ed76db63a87f17809767c137b5
#
_cell.length_a   1.000
_cell.length_b   1.000
_cell.length_c   1.000
_cell.angle_alpha   90.00
_cell.angle_beta   90.00
_cell.angle_gamma   90.00
#
_symmetry.space_group_name_H-M   'P 1'
#
loop_
_entity.id
_entity.type
_entity.pdbx_description
1 polymer ?
#
loop_
_entity_poly.entity_id
_entity_poly.type
_entity_poly.pdbx_seq_one_letter_code
_entity_poly.pdbx_strand_id
1 'polypeptide(L)'
;KSNFDRIFYSYWLNEIDFKKGDIIIDCGSNIGELKYALNQYNIETSYIAFEPDPQTFDCLNLNHSSESLHLFNYALSNKEGSLKFFLDNEGGNSSLSNFGSNDSIEVESRTLDSMNFNFDCKLFKVEAEGHEPEVIEGSLKTLKRTEYISIDYGFERGINQENTIVECNNMLYENDFKLVAFSEYRLIGLYKNSKYENE
;
A
#
# COMPACT_ATOMS: atom_id res chain seq x y z
N LYS A 1 -6.71 22.04 -7.04
CA LYS A 1 -6.23 20.69 -7.32
C LYS A 1 -7.33 19.70 -6.94
N SER A 2 -7.59 18.68 -7.76
CA SER A 2 -8.55 17.62 -7.44
C SER A 2 -8.04 16.76 -6.29
N ASN A 3 -8.91 15.94 -5.66
CA ASN A 3 -8.45 14.96 -4.66
C ASN A 3 -7.44 13.98 -5.27
N PHE A 4 -7.60 13.61 -6.54
CA PHE A 4 -6.68 12.71 -7.24
C PHE A 4 -5.31 13.35 -7.53
N ASP A 5 -5.23 14.67 -7.77
CA ASP A 5 -3.95 15.38 -7.80
C ASP A 5 -3.22 15.26 -6.46
N ARG A 6 -3.98 15.38 -5.34
CA ARG A 6 -3.39 15.24 -4.01
C ARG A 6 -2.77 13.85 -3.82
N ILE A 7 -3.49 12.78 -4.17
CA ILE A 7 -2.98 11.41 -4.09
C ILE A 7 -1.76 11.25 -4.99
N PHE A 8 -1.86 11.66 -6.25
CA PHE A 8 -0.77 11.53 -7.23
C PHE A 8 0.55 12.12 -6.73
N TYR A 9 0.50 13.33 -6.18
CA TYR A 9 1.69 14.00 -5.66
C TYR A 9 2.09 13.55 -4.25
N SER A 10 1.15 13.15 -3.39
CA SER A 10 1.47 12.70 -2.03
C SER A 10 2.25 11.38 -2.04
N TYR A 11 1.88 10.45 -2.91
CA TYR A 11 2.59 9.17 -3.07
C TYR A 11 3.77 9.25 -4.04
N TRP A 12 4.18 10.46 -4.45
CA TRP A 12 5.33 10.70 -5.33
C TRP A 12 5.24 10.01 -6.70
N LEU A 13 4.02 9.80 -7.22
CA LEU A 13 3.84 9.14 -8.51
C LEU A 13 4.43 9.96 -9.68
N ASN A 14 4.56 11.28 -9.49
CA ASN A 14 5.22 12.18 -10.44
C ASN A 14 6.73 11.96 -10.57
N GLU A 15 7.36 11.26 -9.63
CA GLU A 15 8.80 10.92 -9.66
C GLU A 15 9.06 9.56 -10.34
N ILE A 16 8.01 8.85 -10.76
CA ILE A 16 8.10 7.51 -11.35
C ILE A 16 7.84 7.61 -12.85
N ASP A 17 8.77 7.11 -13.64
CA ASP A 17 8.59 6.95 -15.10
C ASP A 17 7.79 5.68 -15.37
N PHE A 18 6.46 5.82 -15.44
CA PHE A 18 5.56 4.73 -15.74
C PHE A 18 5.53 4.42 -17.21
N LYS A 19 5.55 3.13 -17.55
CA LYS A 19 5.36 2.60 -18.89
C LYS A 19 4.04 1.85 -18.99
N LYS A 20 3.49 1.80 -20.17
CA LYS A 20 2.28 1.02 -20.44
C LYS A 20 2.49 -0.45 -20.05
N GLY A 21 1.61 -0.96 -19.21
CA GLY A 21 1.64 -2.35 -18.75
C GLY A 21 2.47 -2.58 -17.47
N ASP A 22 3.09 -1.54 -16.91
CA ASP A 22 3.73 -1.61 -15.60
C ASP A 22 2.73 -2.15 -14.56
N ILE A 23 3.23 -2.95 -13.63
CA ILE A 23 2.41 -3.56 -12.59
C ILE A 23 2.51 -2.74 -11.32
N ILE A 24 1.35 -2.40 -10.77
CA ILE A 24 1.21 -1.71 -9.49
C ILE A 24 0.54 -2.64 -8.50
N ILE A 25 1.10 -2.71 -7.29
CA ILE A 25 0.49 -3.35 -6.12
C ILE A 25 0.09 -2.23 -5.15
N ASP A 26 -1.18 -2.24 -4.74
CA ASP A 26 -1.76 -1.26 -3.82
C ASP A 26 -2.26 -1.96 -2.56
N CYS A 27 -1.54 -1.81 -1.45
CA CYS A 27 -1.92 -2.27 -0.12
C CYS A 27 -2.68 -1.18 0.62
N GLY A 28 -3.88 -1.50 1.11
CA GLY A 28 -4.80 -0.52 1.66
C GLY A 28 -5.38 0.35 0.56
N SER A 29 -6.00 -0.30 -0.43
CA SER A 29 -6.47 0.40 -1.63
C SER A 29 -7.74 1.22 -1.42
N ASN A 30 -8.37 1.07 -0.26
CA ASN A 30 -9.61 1.76 0.09
C ASN A 30 -10.64 1.60 -1.05
N ILE A 31 -11.26 2.66 -1.51
CA ILE A 31 -12.23 2.63 -2.63
C ILE A 31 -11.56 2.74 -4.02
N GLY A 32 -10.23 2.67 -4.11
CA GLY A 32 -9.45 2.68 -5.37
C GLY A 32 -9.00 4.06 -5.83
N GLU A 33 -8.79 5.01 -4.93
CA GLU A 33 -8.41 6.39 -5.31
C GLU A 33 -7.07 6.45 -6.02
N LEU A 34 -6.11 5.58 -5.70
CA LEU A 34 -4.83 5.53 -6.40
C LEU A 34 -5.03 5.20 -7.89
N LYS A 35 -5.91 4.24 -8.20
CA LYS A 35 -6.23 3.88 -9.58
C LYS A 35 -6.90 5.04 -10.33
N TYR A 36 -7.80 5.78 -9.69
CA TYR A 36 -8.38 6.99 -10.27
C TYR A 36 -7.32 8.06 -10.53
N ALA A 37 -6.37 8.24 -9.61
CA ALA A 37 -5.26 9.17 -9.80
C ALA A 37 -4.41 8.79 -11.02
N LEU A 38 -4.05 7.52 -11.18
CA LEU A 38 -3.32 7.01 -12.34
C LEU A 38 -4.10 7.26 -13.66
N ASN A 39 -5.39 6.95 -13.67
CA ASN A 39 -6.25 7.14 -14.82
C ASN A 39 -6.34 8.62 -15.23
N GLN A 40 -6.43 9.55 -14.25
CA GLN A 40 -6.45 11.00 -14.54
C GLN A 40 -5.19 11.48 -15.28
N TYR A 41 -4.04 10.85 -15.03
CA TYR A 41 -2.77 11.16 -15.70
C TYR A 41 -2.50 10.27 -16.92
N ASN A 42 -3.50 9.50 -17.39
CA ASN A 42 -3.40 8.56 -18.52
C ASN A 42 -2.29 7.52 -18.37
N ILE A 43 -2.05 7.08 -17.13
CA ILE A 43 -1.06 6.04 -16.82
C ILE A 43 -1.76 4.68 -16.91
N GLU A 44 -1.49 3.94 -17.98
CA GLU A 44 -2.07 2.63 -18.26
C GLU A 44 -1.23 1.52 -17.62
N THR A 45 -1.71 0.99 -16.51
CA THR A 45 -1.01 -0.04 -15.71
C THR A 45 -1.89 -1.26 -15.45
N SER A 46 -1.24 -2.40 -15.19
CA SER A 46 -1.88 -3.53 -14.53
C SER A 46 -1.94 -3.24 -13.03
N TYR A 47 -3.12 -3.43 -12.42
CA TYR A 47 -3.36 -2.99 -11.06
C TYR A 47 -3.86 -4.14 -10.19
N ILE A 48 -3.17 -4.34 -9.07
CA ILE A 48 -3.45 -5.37 -8.07
C ILE A 48 -3.69 -4.66 -6.76
N ALA A 49 -4.86 -4.85 -6.15
CA ALA A 49 -5.27 -4.11 -4.96
C ALA A 49 -5.71 -5.04 -3.84
N PHE A 50 -5.38 -4.65 -2.61
CA PHE A 50 -5.73 -5.35 -1.38
C PHE A 50 -6.46 -4.38 -0.46
N GLU A 51 -7.69 -4.76 -0.08
CA GLU A 51 -8.51 -4.00 0.87
C GLU A 51 -9.18 -4.98 1.84
N PRO A 52 -8.86 -4.92 3.13
CA PRO A 52 -9.36 -5.88 4.11
C PRO A 52 -10.82 -5.64 4.51
N ASP A 53 -11.29 -4.37 4.59
CA ASP A 53 -12.66 -4.09 4.99
C ASP A 53 -13.64 -4.54 3.91
N PRO A 54 -14.57 -5.49 4.19
CA PRO A 54 -15.49 -6.00 3.17
C PRO A 54 -16.41 -4.94 2.57
N GLN A 55 -16.84 -3.94 3.35
CA GLN A 55 -17.75 -2.90 2.86
C GLN A 55 -16.99 -1.94 1.93
N THR A 56 -15.79 -1.56 2.31
CA THR A 56 -14.88 -0.74 1.50
C THR A 56 -14.47 -1.50 0.23
N PHE A 57 -14.20 -2.79 0.33
CA PHE A 57 -13.90 -3.65 -0.81
C PHE A 57 -15.07 -3.76 -1.80
N ASP A 58 -16.31 -3.83 -1.32
CA ASP A 58 -17.49 -3.80 -2.19
C ASP A 58 -17.57 -2.46 -2.97
N CYS A 59 -17.25 -1.34 -2.33
CA CYS A 59 -17.16 -0.05 -2.99
C CYS A 59 -16.03 -0.02 -4.03
N LEU A 60 -14.85 -0.56 -3.72
CA LEU A 60 -13.73 -0.71 -4.65
C LEU A 60 -14.16 -1.47 -5.91
N ASN A 61 -14.82 -2.62 -5.75
CA ASN A 61 -15.34 -3.42 -6.87
C ASN A 61 -16.34 -2.65 -7.73
N LEU A 62 -17.26 -1.92 -7.11
CA LEU A 62 -18.26 -1.12 -7.83
C LEU A 62 -17.59 0.02 -8.61
N ASN A 63 -16.67 0.73 -8.00
CA ASN A 63 -15.97 1.86 -8.59
C ASN A 63 -15.18 1.48 -9.84
N HIS A 64 -14.63 0.27 -9.88
CA HIS A 64 -13.77 -0.21 -10.96
C HIS A 64 -14.36 -1.38 -11.74
N SER A 65 -15.69 -1.57 -11.70
CA SER A 65 -16.41 -2.68 -12.33
C SER A 65 -16.25 -2.76 -13.86
N SER A 66 -15.88 -1.65 -14.53
CA SER A 66 -15.61 -1.59 -15.96
C SER A 66 -14.15 -1.87 -16.34
N GLU A 67 -13.26 -2.04 -15.36
CA GLU A 67 -11.84 -2.25 -15.54
C GLU A 67 -11.44 -3.71 -15.25
N SER A 68 -10.41 -4.20 -15.96
CA SER A 68 -9.86 -5.53 -15.67
C SER A 68 -8.76 -5.40 -14.60
N LEU A 69 -9.15 -5.44 -13.33
CA LEU A 69 -8.27 -5.32 -12.19
C LEU A 69 -8.21 -6.64 -11.39
N HIS A 70 -7.15 -6.84 -10.64
CA HIS A 70 -7.01 -7.93 -9.68
C HIS A 70 -7.24 -7.39 -8.27
N LEU A 71 -8.44 -7.60 -7.73
CA LEU A 71 -8.88 -7.08 -6.44
C LEU A 71 -8.99 -8.22 -5.42
N PHE A 72 -8.45 -8.03 -4.22
CA PHE A 72 -8.42 -9.02 -3.17
C PHE A 72 -8.94 -8.45 -1.85
N ASN A 73 -9.94 -9.11 -1.26
CA ASN A 73 -10.44 -8.76 0.07
C ASN A 73 -9.58 -9.44 1.15
N TYR A 74 -8.32 -9.05 1.23
CA TYR A 74 -7.34 -9.55 2.21
C TYR A 74 -6.61 -8.38 2.87
N ALA A 75 -6.26 -8.58 4.13
CA ALA A 75 -5.22 -7.77 4.76
C ALA A 75 -3.84 -8.33 4.36
N LEU A 76 -2.90 -7.47 3.95
CA LEU A 76 -1.50 -7.86 3.84
C LEU A 76 -0.82 -7.77 5.21
N SER A 77 -0.02 -8.79 5.55
CA SER A 77 0.68 -8.89 6.82
C SER A 77 1.87 -9.84 6.70
N ASN A 78 2.58 -10.07 7.79
CA ASN A 78 3.62 -11.11 7.91
C ASN A 78 3.06 -12.51 8.24
N LYS A 79 1.74 -12.65 8.37
CA LYS A 79 1.06 -13.90 8.77
C LYS A 79 -0.14 -14.18 7.89
N GLU A 80 -0.37 -15.46 7.64
CA GLU A 80 -1.59 -15.95 7.01
C GLU A 80 -2.61 -16.38 8.06
N GLY A 81 -3.90 -16.26 7.74
CA GLY A 81 -4.99 -16.69 8.59
C GLY A 81 -6.02 -15.59 8.84
N SER A 82 -6.68 -15.62 9.99
CA SER A 82 -7.64 -14.59 10.40
C SER A 82 -6.99 -13.64 11.41
N LEU A 83 -7.17 -12.34 11.19
CA LEU A 83 -6.70 -11.28 12.08
C LEU A 83 -7.86 -10.35 12.45
N LYS A 84 -7.78 -9.77 13.65
CA LYS A 84 -8.71 -8.69 14.03
C LYS A 84 -8.36 -7.42 13.30
N PHE A 85 -9.38 -6.83 12.69
CA PHE A 85 -9.32 -5.54 12.03
C PHE A 85 -10.20 -4.57 12.80
N PHE A 86 -9.59 -3.55 13.38
CA PHE A 86 -10.27 -2.56 14.21
C PHE A 86 -10.87 -1.48 13.34
N LEU A 87 -12.17 -1.22 13.53
CA LEU A 87 -12.92 -0.29 12.71
C LEU A 87 -12.84 1.12 13.27
N ASP A 88 -12.62 2.09 12.39
CA ASP A 88 -12.81 3.50 12.65
C ASP A 88 -14.12 3.96 11.99
N ASN A 89 -15.15 4.11 12.80
CA ASN A 89 -16.49 4.48 12.34
C ASN A 89 -16.62 5.98 11.96
N GLU A 90 -15.61 6.80 12.26
CA GLU A 90 -15.68 8.25 12.09
C GLU A 90 -14.65 8.79 11.09
N GLY A 91 -13.49 8.17 10.94
CA GLY A 91 -12.35 8.73 10.21
C GLY A 91 -11.83 7.94 9.02
N GLY A 92 -12.21 6.67 8.87
CA GLY A 92 -11.73 5.81 7.78
C GLY A 92 -10.33 5.24 7.99
N ASN A 93 -9.77 5.31 9.21
CA ASN A 93 -8.45 4.82 9.58
C ASN A 93 -8.55 3.43 10.23
N SER A 94 -9.33 2.53 9.65
CA SER A 94 -9.46 1.15 10.16
C SER A 94 -8.15 0.39 9.97
N SER A 95 -7.72 -0.39 10.98
CA SER A 95 -6.36 -0.96 11.02
C SER A 95 -6.32 -2.35 11.66
N LEU A 96 -5.28 -3.13 11.32
CA LEU A 96 -4.89 -4.31 12.08
C LEU A 96 -4.22 -3.96 13.43
N SER A 97 -3.72 -2.74 13.58
CA SER A 97 -3.19 -2.22 14.82
C SER A 97 -4.31 -1.62 15.67
N ASN A 98 -4.46 -2.08 16.93
CA ASN A 98 -5.48 -1.53 17.82
C ASN A 98 -5.10 -0.09 18.23
N PHE A 99 -5.84 0.87 17.72
CA PHE A 99 -5.71 2.31 18.04
C PHE A 99 -6.65 2.78 19.16
N GLY A 100 -7.29 1.84 19.87
CA GLY A 100 -8.24 2.11 20.95
C GLY A 100 -9.71 1.89 20.56
N SER A 101 -9.97 1.43 19.34
CA SER A 101 -11.32 1.05 18.93
C SER A 101 -11.80 -0.20 19.69
N ASN A 102 -13.08 -0.18 20.10
CA ASN A 102 -13.76 -1.35 20.64
C ASN A 102 -14.43 -2.19 19.54
N ASP A 103 -14.64 -1.63 18.36
CA ASP A 103 -15.29 -2.29 17.23
C ASP A 103 -14.23 -2.98 16.37
N SER A 104 -14.43 -4.26 16.10
CA SER A 104 -13.52 -5.03 15.25
C SER A 104 -14.28 -6.14 14.51
N ILE A 105 -13.74 -6.48 13.34
CA ILE A 105 -14.15 -7.64 12.55
C ILE A 105 -12.98 -8.58 12.38
N GLU A 106 -13.25 -9.83 12.01
CA GLU A 106 -12.24 -10.77 11.56
C GLU A 106 -12.06 -10.62 10.04
N VAL A 107 -10.82 -10.44 9.59
CA VAL A 107 -10.48 -10.37 8.17
C VAL A 107 -9.45 -11.44 7.82
N GLU A 108 -9.49 -11.93 6.58
CA GLU A 108 -8.47 -12.84 6.09
C GLU A 108 -7.16 -12.07 5.86
N SER A 109 -6.06 -12.65 6.33
CA SER A 109 -4.70 -12.11 6.19
C SER A 109 -3.85 -13.02 5.34
N ARG A 110 -3.03 -12.41 4.47
CA ARG A 110 -2.04 -13.07 3.61
C ARG A 110 -0.71 -12.35 3.65
N THR A 111 0.38 -13.10 3.44
CA THR A 111 1.63 -12.46 3.07
C THR A 111 1.62 -12.19 1.57
N LEU A 112 2.18 -11.06 1.13
CA LEU A 112 2.28 -10.78 -0.32
C LEU A 112 3.10 -11.88 -1.03
N ASP A 113 4.10 -12.40 -0.34
CA ASP A 113 4.95 -13.47 -0.85
C ASP A 113 4.21 -14.80 -1.07
N SER A 114 3.13 -15.07 -0.33
CA SER A 114 2.31 -16.28 -0.50
C SER A 114 1.45 -16.25 -1.76
N MET A 115 1.21 -15.07 -2.32
CA MET A 115 0.49 -14.91 -3.59
C MET A 115 1.30 -15.44 -4.79
N ASN A 116 2.61 -15.71 -4.59
CA ASN A 116 3.51 -16.29 -5.58
C ASN A 116 3.51 -15.56 -6.93
N PHE A 117 3.40 -14.23 -6.92
CA PHE A 117 3.47 -13.41 -8.11
C PHE A 117 4.83 -13.58 -8.79
N ASN A 118 4.83 -13.82 -10.10
CA ASN A 118 6.02 -14.04 -10.91
C ASN A 118 6.20 -12.96 -11.99
N PHE A 119 6.18 -11.70 -11.56
CA PHE A 119 6.39 -10.52 -12.42
C PHE A 119 7.25 -9.50 -11.68
N ASP A 120 7.79 -8.53 -12.40
CA ASP A 120 8.43 -7.36 -11.82
C ASP A 120 7.37 -6.30 -11.50
N CYS A 121 7.41 -5.76 -10.29
CA CYS A 121 6.49 -4.75 -9.82
C CYS A 121 7.11 -3.36 -9.99
N LYS A 122 6.43 -2.46 -10.70
CA LYS A 122 6.89 -1.08 -10.88
C LYS A 122 6.76 -0.28 -9.60
N LEU A 123 5.59 -0.38 -8.95
CA LEU A 123 5.29 0.34 -7.71
C LEU A 123 4.53 -0.56 -6.75
N PHE A 124 5.02 -0.65 -5.53
CA PHE A 124 4.28 -1.15 -4.38
C PHE A 124 3.91 0.01 -3.47
N LYS A 125 2.63 0.42 -3.46
CA LYS A 125 2.13 1.40 -2.49
C LYS A 125 1.70 0.68 -1.23
N VAL A 126 2.10 1.19 -0.07
CA VAL A 126 1.78 0.64 1.25
C VAL A 126 1.16 1.73 2.12
N GLU A 127 -0.07 1.50 2.53
CA GLU A 127 -0.81 2.29 3.51
C GLU A 127 -1.64 1.30 4.33
N ALA A 128 -1.20 0.99 5.54
CA ALA A 128 -1.76 -0.08 6.35
C ALA A 128 -2.10 0.38 7.78
N GLU A 129 -2.21 1.71 7.95
CA GLU A 129 -2.65 2.36 9.18
C GLU A 129 -1.91 1.85 10.42
N GLY A 130 -0.57 1.89 10.35
CA GLY A 130 0.33 1.46 11.40
C GLY A 130 0.75 -0.02 11.34
N HIS A 131 0.40 -0.76 10.28
CA HIS A 131 0.78 -2.16 10.07
C HIS A 131 1.81 -2.35 8.95
N GLU A 132 2.44 -1.26 8.49
CA GLU A 132 3.40 -1.25 7.38
C GLU A 132 4.61 -2.16 7.61
N PRO A 133 5.21 -2.25 8.82
CA PRO A 133 6.34 -3.15 9.07
C PRO A 133 6.00 -4.61 8.77
N GLU A 134 4.83 -5.08 9.21
CA GLU A 134 4.37 -6.44 8.98
C GLU A 134 4.06 -6.70 7.49
N VAL A 135 3.58 -5.69 6.77
CA VAL A 135 3.39 -5.78 5.31
C VAL A 135 4.73 -5.94 4.61
N ILE A 136 5.75 -5.15 4.97
CA ILE A 136 7.11 -5.26 4.43
C ILE A 136 7.69 -6.64 4.72
N GLU A 137 7.61 -7.11 5.98
CA GLU A 137 8.10 -8.42 6.40
C GLU A 137 7.46 -9.57 5.62
N GLY A 138 6.16 -9.47 5.33
CA GLY A 138 5.41 -10.44 4.52
C GLY A 138 5.66 -10.34 3.01
N SER A 139 6.53 -9.43 2.57
CA SER A 139 6.76 -9.10 1.15
C SER A 139 8.21 -9.28 0.68
N LEU A 140 9.11 -9.81 1.50
CA LEU A 140 10.57 -9.79 1.28
C LEU A 140 11.03 -10.43 -0.04
N LYS A 141 10.31 -11.43 -0.55
CA LYS A 141 10.62 -12.04 -1.87
C LYS A 141 10.12 -11.14 -3.00
N THR A 142 8.94 -10.57 -2.85
CA THR A 142 8.33 -9.67 -3.82
C THR A 142 9.14 -8.38 -3.95
N LEU A 143 9.70 -7.86 -2.84
CA LEU A 143 10.57 -6.68 -2.82
C LEU A 143 11.78 -6.81 -3.74
N LYS A 144 12.36 -8.01 -3.90
CA LYS A 144 13.51 -8.24 -4.81
C LYS A 144 13.17 -8.00 -6.27
N ARG A 145 11.88 -7.92 -6.60
CA ARG A 145 11.33 -7.70 -7.94
C ARG A 145 10.48 -6.42 -8.00
N THR A 146 10.58 -5.56 -6.99
CA THR A 146 9.90 -4.28 -6.91
C THR A 146 10.89 -3.16 -7.18
N GLU A 147 10.55 -2.26 -8.12
CA GLU A 147 11.39 -1.11 -8.45
C GLU A 147 11.20 0.04 -7.46
N TYR A 148 9.94 0.42 -7.19
CA TYR A 148 9.61 1.48 -6.26
C TYR A 148 8.69 1.01 -5.14
N ILE A 149 8.86 1.57 -3.94
CA ILE A 149 7.91 1.50 -2.85
C ILE A 149 7.54 2.93 -2.45
N SER A 150 6.23 3.21 -2.40
CA SER A 150 5.70 4.42 -1.77
C SER A 150 4.92 4.03 -0.52
N ILE A 151 5.31 4.58 0.63
CA ILE A 151 4.79 4.14 1.93
C ILE A 151 4.34 5.33 2.77
N ASP A 152 3.13 5.26 3.31
CA ASP A 152 2.61 6.18 4.34
C ASP A 152 2.94 5.61 5.71
N TYR A 153 3.59 6.42 6.56
CA TYR A 153 4.06 5.99 7.87
C TYR A 153 3.22 6.55 9.01
N GLY A 154 2.11 7.14 8.75
CA GLY A 154 1.26 7.87 9.66
C GLY A 154 1.46 7.66 11.16
N PHE A 155 0.66 8.32 11.97
CA PHE A 155 0.67 8.15 13.42
C PHE A 155 -0.48 7.24 13.87
N GLU A 156 -0.58 6.06 13.26
CA GLU A 156 -1.70 5.13 13.46
C GLU A 156 -1.32 3.86 14.22
N ARG A 157 -0.02 3.67 14.56
CA ARG A 157 0.44 2.43 15.21
C ARG A 157 0.10 2.39 16.69
N GLY A 158 -0.88 1.57 17.02
CA GLY A 158 -1.27 1.24 18.38
C GLY A 158 -1.93 2.39 19.14
N ILE A 159 -2.17 2.18 20.42
CA ILE A 159 -2.88 3.12 21.32
C ILE A 159 -2.11 4.44 21.48
N ASN A 160 -0.78 4.39 21.37
CA ASN A 160 0.07 5.58 21.49
C ASN A 160 0.17 6.38 20.19
N GLN A 161 -0.46 5.92 19.11
CA GLN A 161 -0.40 6.55 17.80
C GLN A 161 1.05 6.84 17.36
N GLU A 162 1.89 5.81 17.38
CA GLU A 162 3.28 5.91 16.94
C GLU A 162 3.36 5.84 15.41
N ASN A 163 4.41 6.41 14.82
CA ASN A 163 4.71 6.23 13.40
C ASN A 163 5.59 5.00 13.16
N THR A 164 5.65 4.53 11.93
CA THR A 164 6.40 3.34 11.53
C THR A 164 7.68 3.65 10.75
N ILE A 165 8.10 4.94 10.67
CA ILE A 165 9.22 5.40 9.83
C ILE A 165 10.51 4.63 10.10
N VAL A 166 10.95 4.57 11.36
CA VAL A 166 12.26 4.02 11.69
C VAL A 166 12.33 2.54 11.35
N GLU A 167 11.29 1.79 11.70
CA GLU A 167 11.20 0.35 11.48
C GLU A 167 11.18 0.04 9.98
N CYS A 168 10.26 0.65 9.23
CA CYS A 168 10.13 0.46 7.80
C CYS A 168 11.37 0.89 7.03
N ASN A 169 11.95 2.07 7.37
CA ASN A 169 13.15 2.56 6.70
C ASN A 169 14.34 1.59 6.86
N ASN A 170 14.54 1.06 8.06
CA ASN A 170 15.63 0.10 8.31
C ASN A 170 15.42 -1.18 7.50
N MET A 171 14.19 -1.74 7.51
CA MET A 171 13.86 -2.96 6.75
C MET A 171 14.04 -2.74 5.24
N LEU A 172 13.62 -1.59 4.70
CA LEU A 172 13.79 -1.27 3.29
C LEU A 172 15.26 -1.08 2.91
N TYR A 173 16.04 -0.40 3.76
CA TYR A 173 17.47 -0.22 3.55
C TYR A 173 18.22 -1.56 3.55
N GLU A 174 17.90 -2.48 4.46
CA GLU A 174 18.44 -3.84 4.50
C GLU A 174 18.06 -4.70 3.28
N ASN A 175 17.03 -4.29 2.53
CA ASN A 175 16.57 -4.94 1.31
C ASN A 175 16.91 -4.14 0.04
N ASP A 176 18.02 -3.38 0.06
CA ASP A 176 18.60 -2.64 -1.06
C ASP A 176 17.75 -1.47 -1.60
N PHE A 177 16.81 -0.95 -0.81
CA PHE A 177 16.05 0.24 -1.16
C PHE A 177 16.72 1.50 -0.60
N LYS A 178 16.66 2.58 -1.37
CA LYS A 178 17.11 3.92 -0.97
C LYS A 178 15.96 4.90 -1.00
N LEU A 179 15.85 5.72 0.04
CA LEU A 179 14.88 6.81 0.08
C LEU A 179 15.24 7.85 -0.99
N VAL A 180 14.33 8.13 -1.92
CA VAL A 180 14.54 9.08 -3.03
C VAL A 180 13.67 10.33 -2.91
N ALA A 181 12.54 10.25 -2.22
CA ALA A 181 11.71 11.41 -1.88
C ALA A 181 10.99 11.19 -0.55
N PHE A 182 10.72 12.29 0.17
CA PHE A 182 10.02 12.24 1.45
C PHE A 182 9.17 13.50 1.66
N SER A 183 7.93 13.32 2.14
CA SER A 183 7.02 14.39 2.52
C SER A 183 6.89 14.49 4.03
N GLU A 184 7.34 15.59 4.60
CA GLU A 184 7.18 15.89 6.02
C GLU A 184 5.73 16.17 6.44
N TYR A 185 4.87 16.56 5.49
CA TYR A 185 3.46 16.90 5.78
C TYR A 185 2.56 15.69 5.95
N ARG A 186 2.89 14.58 5.27
CA ARG A 186 2.13 13.33 5.32
C ARG A 186 2.98 12.12 5.66
N LEU A 187 4.21 12.30 6.06
CA LEU A 187 5.15 11.22 6.38
C LEU A 187 5.18 10.10 5.31
N ILE A 188 5.10 10.50 4.03
CA ILE A 188 5.16 9.54 2.92
C ILE A 188 6.56 9.52 2.32
N GLY A 189 7.17 8.35 2.27
CA GLY A 189 8.45 8.12 1.63
C GLY A 189 8.33 7.36 0.32
N LEU A 190 9.08 7.78 -0.70
CA LEU A 190 9.33 7.01 -1.92
C LEU A 190 10.72 6.42 -1.86
N TYR A 191 10.81 5.13 -2.10
CA TYR A 191 12.06 4.39 -2.18
C TYR A 191 12.25 3.78 -3.56
N LYS A 192 13.50 3.74 -4.02
CA LYS A 192 13.91 3.02 -5.22
C LYS A 192 14.85 1.88 -4.87
N ASN A 193 14.63 0.72 -5.45
CA ASN A 193 15.51 -0.42 -5.30
C ASN A 193 16.79 -0.18 -6.12
N SER A 194 17.95 -0.33 -5.47
CA SER A 194 19.27 -0.09 -6.07
C SER A 194 19.58 -0.96 -7.30
N LYS A 195 18.90 -2.11 -7.42
CA LYS A 195 18.99 -2.98 -8.60
C LYS A 195 18.59 -2.25 -9.90
N TYR A 196 17.69 -1.28 -9.82
CA TYR A 196 17.13 -0.54 -10.96
C TYR A 196 17.73 0.87 -11.13
N GLU A 197 18.86 1.19 -10.44
CA GLU A 197 19.49 2.52 -10.53
C GLU A 197 20.16 2.79 -11.89
N ASN A 198 20.45 1.76 -12.67
CA ASN A 198 21.19 1.87 -13.92
C ASN A 198 20.33 1.53 -15.18
N GLU A 199 19.04 1.42 -15.01
CA GLU A 199 18.07 1.23 -16.10
C GLU A 199 17.32 2.53 -16.39
#